data_e6c7786f78290937f2b8c21043302547
#
_entry.id   e6c7786f78290937f2b8c21043302547
#
_cell.length_a   1.000
_cell.length_b   1.000
_cell.length_c   1.000
_cell.angle_alpha   90.00
_cell.angle_beta   90.00
_cell.angle_gamma   90.00
#
_symmetry.space_group_name_H-M   'P 1'
#
loop_
_entity.id
_entity.type
_entity.pdbx_description
1 polymer ?
#
loop_
_entity_poly.entity_id
_entity_poly.type
_entity_poly.pdbx_seq_one_letter_code
_entity_poly.pdbx_strand_id
1 'polypeptide(L)'
;MLARNAEALYWIGRYVERADDTARILDVTVHQLLEDSTVDPDAASRILLQVLGIEPPATRLDMWALTDLVAFSRGLPGGCSIVDAITAARENARSAREVISGDMWECLNTTFNALGERERAARRLGPHEFFTFVEGRAAMFAGLSDSTLSRDDGYRFMLLGRAIERVDMTVRLLLSRVGDSASSPAWVSVLRAAGAHDTYLRTHRGVLDANRVVEFMLLDRLFPRSAFYSLQLAEHSLDRLIASPGERVGPGAEARRLLGRARSELEFVRPGAVLESLEPRLAGLQATCREVGEALAAQYFRPTLWVEWSDAGHGELGSGDVEDGDL
;
A
#
# COMPACT_ATOMS: atom_id res chain seq x y z
N MET A 1 17.02 -5.66 -12.96
CA MET A 1 15.62 -6.08 -13.30
C MET A 1 15.03 -5.14 -14.34
N LEU A 2 14.10 -5.61 -15.20
CA LEU A 2 13.38 -4.72 -16.13
C LEU A 2 12.43 -3.79 -15.38
N ALA A 3 12.35 -2.52 -15.79
CA ALA A 3 11.51 -1.50 -15.16
C ALA A 3 10.05 -1.95 -15.01
N ARG A 4 9.46 -2.56 -16.06
CA ARG A 4 8.09 -3.09 -16.03
C ARG A 4 7.87 -4.16 -14.95
N ASN A 5 8.89 -5.01 -14.68
CA ASN A 5 8.78 -6.07 -13.67
C ASN A 5 8.88 -5.47 -12.26
N ALA A 6 9.75 -4.48 -12.07
CA ALA A 6 9.88 -3.73 -10.81
C ALA A 6 8.54 -3.05 -10.47
N GLU A 7 7.96 -2.35 -11.45
CA GLU A 7 6.66 -1.71 -11.31
C GLU A 7 5.56 -2.71 -11.00
N ALA A 8 5.46 -3.80 -11.76
CA ALA A 8 4.44 -4.83 -11.55
C ALA A 8 4.52 -5.45 -10.15
N LEU A 9 5.73 -5.79 -9.67
CA LEU A 9 5.92 -6.37 -8.34
C LEU A 9 5.58 -5.38 -7.22
N TYR A 10 5.97 -4.11 -7.38
CA TYR A 10 5.58 -3.06 -6.44
C TYR A 10 4.05 -2.92 -6.34
N TRP A 11 3.36 -2.88 -7.48
CA TRP A 11 1.91 -2.77 -7.50
C TRP A 11 1.20 -4.03 -7.02
N ILE A 12 1.73 -5.23 -7.25
CA ILE A 12 1.20 -6.46 -6.66
C ILE A 12 1.23 -6.34 -5.13
N GLY A 13 2.35 -5.89 -4.55
CA GLY A 13 2.47 -5.68 -3.11
C GLY A 13 1.42 -4.70 -2.59
N ARG A 14 1.21 -3.58 -3.28
CA ARG A 14 0.21 -2.58 -2.92
C ARG A 14 -1.22 -3.13 -3.02
N TYR A 15 -1.58 -3.74 -4.13
CA TYR A 15 -2.96 -4.16 -4.37
C TYR A 15 -3.40 -5.33 -3.48
N VAL A 16 -2.52 -6.30 -3.20
CA VAL A 16 -2.84 -7.39 -2.27
C VAL A 16 -3.05 -6.86 -0.86
N GLU A 17 -2.20 -5.97 -0.38
CA GLU A 17 -2.35 -5.37 0.94
C GLU A 17 -3.60 -4.48 1.00
N ARG A 18 -3.88 -3.69 -0.03
CA ARG A 18 -5.10 -2.88 -0.13
C ARG A 18 -6.36 -3.74 -0.05
N ALA A 19 -6.40 -4.86 -0.76
CA ALA A 19 -7.54 -5.78 -0.70
C ALA A 19 -7.74 -6.34 0.72
N ASP A 20 -6.65 -6.75 1.41
CA ASP A 20 -6.68 -7.24 2.79
C ASP A 20 -7.18 -6.17 3.75
N ASP A 21 -6.57 -4.99 3.73
CA ASP A 21 -6.92 -3.89 4.64
C ASP A 21 -8.36 -3.41 4.41
N THR A 22 -8.78 -3.29 3.15
CA THR A 22 -10.16 -2.89 2.82
C THR A 22 -11.17 -3.94 3.30
N ALA A 23 -10.86 -5.24 3.16
CA ALA A 23 -11.73 -6.31 3.65
C ALA A 23 -11.88 -6.25 5.18
N ARG A 24 -10.79 -6.08 5.93
CA ARG A 24 -10.81 -5.94 7.39
C ARG A 24 -11.60 -4.73 7.86
N ILE A 25 -11.41 -3.58 7.20
CA ILE A 25 -12.12 -2.35 7.54
C ILE A 25 -13.61 -2.52 7.30
N LEU A 26 -14.01 -3.10 6.17
CA LEU A 26 -15.40 -3.36 5.84
C LEU A 26 -16.03 -4.36 6.82
N ASP A 27 -15.33 -5.45 7.13
CA ASP A 27 -15.84 -6.47 8.05
C ASP A 27 -16.17 -5.88 9.42
N VAL A 28 -15.25 -5.11 9.99
CA VAL A 28 -15.45 -4.42 11.27
C VAL A 28 -16.58 -3.38 11.18
N THR A 29 -16.65 -2.62 10.09
CA THR A 29 -17.69 -1.59 9.91
C THR A 29 -19.07 -2.23 9.77
N VAL A 30 -19.20 -3.29 8.97
CA VAL A 30 -20.46 -4.04 8.78
C VAL A 30 -20.93 -4.63 10.10
N HIS A 31 -20.04 -5.27 10.88
CA HIS A 31 -20.38 -5.78 12.21
C HIS A 31 -20.88 -4.68 13.14
N GLN A 32 -20.17 -3.54 13.17
CA GLN A 32 -20.60 -2.40 13.99
C GLN A 32 -22.00 -1.89 13.61
N LEU A 33 -22.29 -1.78 12.31
CA LEU A 33 -23.62 -1.36 11.84
C LEU A 33 -24.74 -2.36 12.15
N LEU A 34 -24.40 -3.65 12.28
CA LEU A 34 -25.38 -4.70 12.64
C LEU A 34 -25.61 -4.79 14.15
N GLU A 35 -24.57 -4.57 14.96
CA GLU A 35 -24.62 -4.73 16.40
C GLU A 35 -25.13 -3.48 17.15
N ASP A 36 -24.87 -2.28 16.62
CA ASP A 36 -25.18 -1.02 17.27
C ASP A 36 -26.19 -0.19 16.46
N SER A 37 -27.46 -0.27 16.86
CA SER A 37 -28.55 0.47 16.24
C SER A 37 -28.49 2.00 16.48
N THR A 38 -27.58 2.48 17.32
CA THR A 38 -27.40 3.91 17.58
C THR A 38 -26.49 4.57 16.53
N VAL A 39 -25.73 3.77 15.78
CA VAL A 39 -24.85 4.28 14.70
C VAL A 39 -25.69 4.57 13.46
N ASP A 40 -25.62 5.81 12.96
CA ASP A 40 -26.24 6.15 11.66
C ASP A 40 -25.42 5.50 10.51
N PRO A 41 -26.01 4.57 9.73
CA PRO A 41 -25.30 3.89 8.66
C PRO A 41 -24.75 4.83 7.59
N ASP A 42 -25.46 5.92 7.25
CA ASP A 42 -25.00 6.87 6.25
C ASP A 42 -23.77 7.66 6.75
N ALA A 43 -23.80 8.14 7.98
CA ALA A 43 -22.67 8.87 8.56
C ALA A 43 -21.41 7.97 8.66
N ALA A 44 -21.55 6.75 9.18
CA ALA A 44 -20.45 5.79 9.28
C ALA A 44 -19.89 5.41 7.89
N SER A 45 -20.77 5.20 6.91
CA SER A 45 -20.36 4.90 5.54
C SER A 45 -19.57 6.05 4.90
N ARG A 46 -20.01 7.29 5.10
CA ARG A 46 -19.30 8.48 4.57
C ARG A 46 -17.92 8.65 5.18
N ILE A 47 -17.78 8.43 6.49
CA ILE A 47 -16.47 8.44 7.16
C ILE A 47 -15.56 7.38 6.54
N LEU A 48 -16.07 6.15 6.36
CA LEU A 48 -15.29 5.09 5.75
C LEU A 48 -14.85 5.41 4.31
N LEU A 49 -15.75 5.93 3.49
CA LEU A 49 -15.41 6.33 2.12
C LEU A 49 -14.31 7.40 2.10
N GLN A 50 -14.38 8.39 3.00
CA GLN A 50 -13.33 9.40 3.15
C GLN A 50 -11.98 8.77 3.54
N VAL A 51 -11.97 7.79 4.46
CA VAL A 51 -10.77 7.02 4.82
C VAL A 51 -10.17 6.35 3.59
N LEU A 52 -11.01 5.73 2.78
CA LEU A 52 -10.57 5.04 1.57
C LEU A 52 -10.23 6.00 0.40
N GLY A 53 -10.50 7.30 0.56
CA GLY A 53 -10.28 8.29 -0.51
C GLY A 53 -11.31 8.21 -1.63
N ILE A 54 -12.50 7.68 -1.32
CA ILE A 54 -13.63 7.58 -2.25
C ILE A 54 -14.60 8.72 -1.96
N GLU A 55 -14.99 9.46 -3.00
CA GLU A 55 -15.97 10.51 -2.86
C GLU A 55 -17.36 9.91 -2.58
N PRO A 56 -18.02 10.28 -1.46
CA PRO A 56 -19.32 9.72 -1.13
C PRO A 56 -20.39 10.17 -2.15
N PRO A 57 -21.26 9.27 -2.61
CA PRO A 57 -22.36 9.62 -3.51
C PRO A 57 -23.37 10.53 -2.79
N ALA A 58 -24.16 11.27 -3.58
CA ALA A 58 -25.22 12.14 -3.04
C ALA A 58 -26.37 11.36 -2.38
N THR A 59 -26.55 10.10 -2.77
CA THR A 59 -27.57 9.21 -2.20
C THR A 59 -27.19 8.74 -0.81
N ARG A 60 -28.22 8.47 0.02
CA ARG A 60 -28.01 7.87 1.35
C ARG A 60 -27.46 6.46 1.21
N LEU A 61 -26.49 6.13 2.06
CA LEU A 61 -25.82 4.84 2.08
C LEU A 61 -26.35 4.00 3.24
N ASP A 62 -26.69 2.77 2.95
CA ASP A 62 -26.86 1.71 3.91
C ASP A 62 -25.66 0.74 3.84
N MET A 63 -25.66 -0.27 4.68
CA MET A 63 -24.61 -1.30 4.73
C MET A 63 -24.39 -1.98 3.37
N TRP A 64 -25.45 -2.26 2.62
CA TRP A 64 -25.33 -2.93 1.33
C TRP A 64 -24.81 -2.02 0.24
N ALA A 65 -25.28 -0.76 0.19
CA ALA A 65 -24.77 0.23 -0.75
C ALA A 65 -23.26 0.51 -0.50
N LEU A 66 -22.84 0.57 0.77
CA LEU A 66 -21.43 0.67 1.14
C LEU A 66 -20.64 -0.56 0.65
N THR A 67 -21.14 -1.77 0.96
CA THR A 67 -20.48 -3.02 0.56
C THR A 67 -20.37 -3.13 -0.96
N ASP A 68 -21.45 -2.85 -1.68
CA ASP A 68 -21.45 -2.87 -3.15
C ASP A 68 -20.41 -1.89 -3.73
N LEU A 69 -20.33 -0.69 -3.18
CA LEU A 69 -19.39 0.33 -3.65
C LEU A 69 -17.93 -0.07 -3.38
N VAL A 70 -17.62 -0.48 -2.14
CA VAL A 70 -16.22 -0.66 -1.70
C VAL A 70 -15.70 -2.06 -1.95
N ALA A 71 -16.56 -3.08 -1.91
CA ALA A 71 -16.12 -4.46 -2.15
C ALA A 71 -16.27 -4.88 -3.61
N PHE A 72 -17.40 -4.59 -4.25
CA PHE A 72 -17.81 -5.22 -5.50
C PHE A 72 -17.77 -4.33 -6.74
N SER A 73 -17.70 -3.01 -6.60
CA SER A 73 -17.59 -2.11 -7.74
C SER A 73 -16.39 -2.43 -8.63
N ARG A 74 -16.52 -2.13 -9.91
CA ARG A 74 -15.45 -2.28 -10.90
C ARG A 74 -15.17 -0.95 -11.59
N GLY A 75 -13.87 -0.66 -11.78
CA GLY A 75 -13.43 0.55 -12.48
C GLY A 75 -13.50 1.81 -11.61
N LEU A 76 -13.49 1.70 -10.30
CA LEU A 76 -13.34 2.85 -9.41
C LEU A 76 -11.98 3.53 -9.64
N PRO A 77 -11.94 4.87 -9.66
CA PRO A 77 -10.67 5.59 -9.74
C PRO A 77 -9.68 5.14 -8.67
N GLY A 78 -8.46 4.83 -9.07
CA GLY A 78 -7.41 4.39 -8.16
C GLY A 78 -7.47 2.92 -7.72
N GLY A 79 -8.38 2.10 -8.28
CA GLY A 79 -8.52 0.68 -7.92
C GLY A 79 -8.89 0.50 -6.45
N CYS A 80 -9.88 1.25 -5.97
CA CYS A 80 -10.21 1.34 -4.54
C CYS A 80 -11.06 0.18 -4.02
N SER A 81 -11.82 -0.52 -4.90
CA SER A 81 -12.62 -1.66 -4.45
C SER A 81 -11.75 -2.91 -4.24
N ILE A 82 -12.26 -3.86 -3.43
CA ILE A 82 -11.57 -5.16 -3.24
C ILE A 82 -11.44 -5.90 -4.57
N VAL A 83 -12.51 -5.93 -5.37
CA VAL A 83 -12.52 -6.59 -6.68
C VAL A 83 -11.54 -5.95 -7.64
N ASP A 84 -11.48 -4.62 -7.69
CA ASP A 84 -10.52 -3.90 -8.53
C ASP A 84 -9.08 -4.16 -8.08
N ALA A 85 -8.81 -4.14 -6.77
CA ALA A 85 -7.48 -4.41 -6.23
C ALA A 85 -7.00 -5.83 -6.57
N ILE A 86 -7.84 -6.86 -6.39
CA ILE A 86 -7.50 -8.25 -6.74
C ILE A 86 -7.30 -8.38 -8.26
N THR A 87 -8.16 -7.72 -9.06
CA THR A 87 -8.03 -7.72 -10.52
C THR A 87 -6.71 -7.09 -10.96
N ALA A 88 -6.37 -5.94 -10.41
CA ALA A 88 -5.12 -5.25 -10.70
C ALA A 88 -3.89 -6.05 -10.25
N ALA A 89 -3.93 -6.68 -9.05
CA ALA A 89 -2.86 -7.56 -8.60
C ALA A 89 -2.63 -8.73 -9.56
N ARG A 90 -3.71 -9.38 -10.02
CA ARG A 90 -3.64 -10.47 -10.99
C ARG A 90 -3.09 -10.03 -12.34
N GLU A 91 -3.51 -8.88 -12.87
CA GLU A 91 -3.01 -8.38 -14.16
C GLU A 91 -1.51 -8.02 -14.08
N ASN A 92 -1.08 -7.41 -12.98
CA ASN A 92 0.34 -7.19 -12.74
C ASN A 92 1.12 -8.52 -12.64
N ALA A 93 0.59 -9.51 -11.92
CA ALA A 93 1.19 -10.84 -11.84
C ALA A 93 1.26 -11.54 -13.21
N ARG A 94 0.24 -11.33 -14.07
CA ARG A 94 0.25 -11.86 -15.45
C ARG A 94 1.37 -11.26 -16.28
N SER A 95 1.64 -9.97 -16.13
CA SER A 95 2.72 -9.28 -16.86
C SER A 95 4.12 -9.63 -16.32
N ALA A 96 4.22 -10.06 -15.06
CA ALA A 96 5.46 -10.36 -14.36
C ALA A 96 5.68 -11.88 -14.12
N ARG A 97 5.02 -12.77 -14.89
CA ARG A 97 5.08 -14.22 -14.67
C ARG A 97 6.47 -14.82 -14.69
N GLU A 98 7.40 -14.19 -15.36
CA GLU A 98 8.79 -14.63 -15.48
C GLU A 98 9.61 -14.39 -14.19
N VAL A 99 9.10 -13.56 -13.28
CA VAL A 99 9.81 -13.16 -12.03
C VAL A 99 9.04 -13.50 -10.75
N ILE A 100 7.88 -14.17 -10.86
CA ILE A 100 7.13 -14.70 -9.71
C ILE A 100 7.07 -16.23 -9.77
N SER A 101 6.80 -16.87 -8.62
CA SER A 101 6.61 -18.33 -8.59
C SER A 101 5.26 -18.74 -9.20
N GLY A 102 5.20 -20.01 -9.68
CA GLY A 102 3.95 -20.61 -10.15
C GLY A 102 2.86 -20.56 -9.10
N ASP A 103 3.20 -20.83 -7.83
CA ASP A 103 2.26 -20.84 -6.70
C ASP A 103 1.67 -19.44 -6.42
N MET A 104 2.48 -18.39 -6.53
CA MET A 104 2.01 -17.01 -6.38
C MET A 104 1.03 -16.64 -7.50
N TRP A 105 1.34 -17.00 -8.74
CA TRP A 105 0.43 -16.80 -9.86
C TRP A 105 -0.89 -17.55 -9.65
N GLU A 106 -0.81 -18.83 -9.31
CA GLU A 106 -1.99 -19.65 -9.08
C GLU A 106 -2.85 -19.10 -7.95
N CYS A 107 -2.23 -18.65 -6.86
CA CYS A 107 -2.92 -17.98 -5.76
C CYS A 107 -3.75 -16.79 -6.24
N LEU A 108 -3.17 -15.85 -6.97
CA LEU A 108 -3.89 -14.66 -7.46
C LEU A 108 -4.94 -15.03 -8.52
N ASN A 109 -4.61 -15.92 -9.44
CA ASN A 109 -5.51 -16.31 -10.51
C ASN A 109 -6.74 -17.09 -10.00
N THR A 110 -6.56 -18.01 -9.05
CA THR A 110 -7.68 -18.72 -8.41
C THR A 110 -8.52 -17.79 -7.54
N THR A 111 -7.90 -16.84 -6.84
CA THR A 111 -8.62 -15.81 -6.08
C THR A 111 -9.51 -14.99 -7.00
N PHE A 112 -8.97 -14.48 -8.10
CA PHE A 112 -9.72 -13.71 -9.09
C PHE A 112 -10.89 -14.51 -9.68
N ASN A 113 -10.67 -15.76 -10.07
CA ASN A 113 -11.70 -16.61 -10.66
C ASN A 113 -12.84 -16.92 -9.68
N ALA A 114 -12.56 -16.94 -8.37
CA ALA A 114 -13.57 -17.18 -7.35
C ALA A 114 -14.44 -15.95 -7.02
N LEU A 115 -14.01 -14.72 -7.39
CA LEU A 115 -14.69 -13.48 -6.99
C LEU A 115 -16.18 -13.48 -7.32
N GLY A 116 -16.56 -13.86 -8.55
CA GLY A 116 -17.96 -13.83 -8.97
C GLY A 116 -18.87 -14.79 -8.22
N GLU A 117 -18.37 -15.95 -7.80
CA GLU A 117 -19.11 -16.89 -6.96
C GLU A 117 -19.21 -16.36 -5.52
N ARG A 118 -18.12 -15.85 -4.99
CA ARG A 118 -18.06 -15.27 -3.63
C ARG A 118 -18.94 -14.03 -3.50
N GLU A 119 -18.99 -13.17 -4.51
CA GLU A 119 -19.90 -12.02 -4.55
C GLU A 119 -21.37 -12.48 -4.50
N ARG A 120 -21.77 -13.48 -5.33
CA ARG A 120 -23.13 -14.03 -5.31
C ARG A 120 -23.48 -14.68 -3.96
N ALA A 121 -22.52 -15.34 -3.33
CA ALA A 121 -22.72 -15.91 -2.00
C ALA A 121 -22.89 -14.80 -0.94
N ALA A 122 -22.06 -13.76 -0.97
CA ALA A 122 -22.17 -12.61 -0.07
C ALA A 122 -23.53 -11.94 -0.12
N ARG A 123 -24.09 -11.76 -1.32
CA ARG A 123 -25.44 -11.17 -1.48
C ARG A 123 -26.56 -12.00 -0.87
N ARG A 124 -26.37 -13.30 -0.67
CA ARG A 124 -27.38 -14.20 -0.09
C ARG A 124 -27.19 -14.45 1.39
N LEU A 125 -25.94 -14.54 1.85
CA LEU A 125 -25.57 -15.03 3.19
C LEU A 125 -24.95 -13.94 4.09
N GLY A 126 -24.70 -12.77 3.54
CA GLY A 126 -23.97 -11.69 4.19
C GLY A 126 -22.52 -11.59 3.70
N PRO A 127 -21.88 -10.41 3.83
CA PRO A 127 -20.58 -10.14 3.21
C PRO A 127 -19.39 -10.68 4.03
N HIS A 128 -19.56 -11.08 5.28
CA HIS A 128 -18.50 -11.54 6.17
C HIS A 128 -17.64 -12.66 5.57
N GLU A 129 -18.28 -13.69 5.01
CA GLU A 129 -17.59 -14.81 4.33
C GLU A 129 -16.71 -14.36 3.17
N PHE A 130 -17.12 -13.30 2.46
CA PHE A 130 -16.33 -12.70 1.40
C PHE A 130 -15.10 -12.00 1.96
N PHE A 131 -15.24 -11.22 3.01
CA PHE A 131 -14.12 -10.53 3.64
C PHE A 131 -13.11 -11.53 4.21
N THR A 132 -13.55 -12.51 4.96
CA THR A 132 -12.69 -13.60 5.48
C THR A 132 -11.96 -14.35 4.37
N PHE A 133 -12.64 -14.61 3.24
CA PHE A 133 -12.00 -15.21 2.07
C PHE A 133 -10.86 -14.33 1.55
N VAL A 134 -11.08 -13.02 1.37
CA VAL A 134 -10.06 -12.09 0.87
C VAL A 134 -8.86 -12.03 1.80
N GLU A 135 -9.08 -11.90 3.11
CA GLU A 135 -8.03 -11.90 4.14
C GLU A 135 -7.20 -13.18 4.09
N GLY A 136 -7.88 -14.34 4.02
CA GLY A 136 -7.21 -15.64 3.91
C GLY A 136 -6.36 -15.77 2.64
N ARG A 137 -6.85 -15.25 1.50
CA ARG A 137 -6.10 -15.25 0.23
C ARG A 137 -4.90 -14.32 0.26
N ALA A 138 -5.04 -13.13 0.85
CA ALA A 138 -3.94 -12.19 1.03
C ALA A 138 -2.84 -12.76 1.95
N ALA A 139 -3.24 -13.38 3.07
CA ALA A 139 -2.31 -14.06 3.97
C ALA A 139 -1.58 -15.24 3.28
N MET A 140 -2.29 -16.04 2.47
CA MET A 140 -1.69 -17.11 1.67
C MET A 140 -0.68 -16.54 0.67
N PHE A 141 -1.03 -15.49 -0.05
CA PHE A 141 -0.12 -14.87 -1.01
C PHE A 141 1.14 -14.33 -0.32
N ALA A 142 1.01 -13.70 0.84
CA ALA A 142 2.15 -13.24 1.62
C ALA A 142 3.06 -14.40 2.04
N GLY A 143 2.50 -15.51 2.54
CA GLY A 143 3.25 -16.70 2.89
C GLY A 143 3.96 -17.34 1.69
N LEU A 144 3.30 -17.43 0.53
CA LEU A 144 3.90 -17.92 -0.71
C LEU A 144 5.05 -17.02 -1.18
N SER A 145 4.87 -15.70 -1.14
CA SER A 145 5.93 -14.77 -1.50
C SER A 145 7.15 -14.92 -0.59
N ASP A 146 6.93 -15.12 0.70
CA ASP A 146 8.00 -15.29 1.67
C ASP A 146 8.73 -16.64 1.54
N SER A 147 8.06 -17.68 1.06
CA SER A 147 8.62 -19.04 0.96
C SER A 147 9.17 -19.39 -0.41
N THR A 148 8.74 -18.74 -1.48
CA THR A 148 9.07 -19.15 -2.86
C THR A 148 9.86 -18.11 -3.66
N LEU A 149 9.90 -16.83 -3.25
CA LEU A 149 10.73 -15.84 -3.94
C LEU A 149 12.15 -15.77 -3.37
N SER A 150 13.11 -15.65 -4.27
CA SER A 150 14.46 -15.22 -3.92
C SER A 150 14.43 -13.82 -3.31
N ARG A 151 15.34 -13.57 -2.35
CA ARG A 151 15.45 -12.26 -1.68
C ARG A 151 16.17 -11.21 -2.54
N ASP A 152 15.88 -11.22 -3.83
CA ASP A 152 16.41 -10.32 -4.84
C ASP A 152 15.64 -8.97 -4.91
N ASP A 153 15.91 -8.20 -5.94
CA ASP A 153 15.27 -6.92 -6.16
C ASP A 153 13.75 -7.03 -6.32
N GLY A 154 13.27 -8.10 -6.97
CA GLY A 154 11.84 -8.34 -7.18
C GLY A 154 11.07 -8.47 -5.88
N TYR A 155 11.59 -9.31 -4.98
CA TYR A 155 11.04 -9.44 -3.63
C TYR A 155 11.02 -8.09 -2.89
N ARG A 156 12.07 -7.27 -3.07
CA ARG A 156 12.18 -5.98 -2.40
C ARG A 156 11.18 -4.97 -2.91
N PHE A 157 10.95 -4.91 -4.23
CA PHE A 157 9.90 -4.04 -4.79
C PHE A 157 8.51 -4.44 -4.28
N MET A 158 8.21 -5.72 -4.19
CA MET A 158 6.94 -6.19 -3.65
C MET A 158 6.78 -5.85 -2.16
N LEU A 159 7.83 -6.06 -1.35
CA LEU A 159 7.83 -5.65 0.07
C LEU A 159 7.68 -4.14 0.24
N LEU A 160 8.34 -3.35 -0.59
CA LEU A 160 8.26 -1.89 -0.58
C LEU A 160 6.83 -1.43 -0.87
N GLY A 161 6.19 -1.99 -1.89
CA GLY A 161 4.78 -1.71 -2.19
C GLY A 161 3.87 -2.04 -1.02
N ARG A 162 4.01 -3.24 -0.45
CA ARG A 162 3.24 -3.69 0.72
C ARG A 162 3.42 -2.77 1.92
N ALA A 163 4.66 -2.39 2.22
CA ALA A 163 4.97 -1.56 3.37
C ALA A 163 4.39 -0.14 3.26
N ILE A 164 4.49 0.48 2.06
CA ILE A 164 3.92 1.81 1.81
C ILE A 164 2.40 1.78 1.90
N GLU A 165 1.74 0.73 1.38
CA GLU A 165 0.29 0.60 1.51
C GLU A 165 -0.15 0.49 2.97
N ARG A 166 0.57 -0.30 3.79
CA ARG A 166 0.30 -0.40 5.24
C ARG A 166 0.39 0.93 5.96
N VAL A 167 1.43 1.72 5.66
CA VAL A 167 1.54 3.07 6.25
C VAL A 167 0.33 3.90 5.87
N ASP A 168 -0.02 3.96 4.57
CA ASP A 168 -1.13 4.77 4.08
C ASP A 168 -2.47 4.34 4.72
N MET A 169 -2.76 3.04 4.77
CA MET A 169 -4.00 2.53 5.35
C MET A 169 -4.07 2.71 6.87
N THR A 170 -2.96 2.52 7.60
CA THR A 170 -2.89 2.80 9.04
C THR A 170 -3.15 4.27 9.33
N VAL A 171 -2.53 5.15 8.56
CA VAL A 171 -2.73 6.61 8.67
C VAL A 171 -4.19 6.98 8.41
N ARG A 172 -4.81 6.44 7.36
CA ARG A 172 -6.21 6.67 7.02
C ARG A 172 -7.15 6.21 8.13
N LEU A 173 -6.92 5.02 8.71
CA LEU A 173 -7.68 4.52 9.84
C LEU A 173 -7.62 5.47 11.04
N LEU A 174 -6.45 5.98 11.38
CA LEU A 174 -6.28 6.92 12.48
C LEU A 174 -6.92 8.28 12.17
N LEU A 175 -6.83 8.78 10.93
CA LEU A 175 -7.47 10.03 10.50
C LEU A 175 -8.99 9.98 10.68
N SER A 176 -9.63 8.83 10.47
CA SER A 176 -11.08 8.68 10.67
C SER A 176 -11.52 8.86 12.13
N ARG A 177 -10.57 8.89 13.06
CA ARG A 177 -10.83 8.99 14.51
C ARG A 177 -10.28 10.25 15.15
N VAL A 178 -9.74 11.15 14.35
CA VAL A 178 -9.33 12.46 14.84
C VAL A 178 -10.58 13.21 15.34
N GLY A 179 -10.54 13.64 16.60
CA GLY A 179 -11.68 14.27 17.26
C GLY A 179 -12.58 13.34 18.09
N ASP A 180 -12.41 12.02 17.98
CA ASP A 180 -13.12 11.08 18.86
C ASP A 180 -12.62 11.18 20.32
N SER A 181 -13.54 10.93 21.28
CA SER A 181 -13.16 10.92 22.69
C SER A 181 -12.16 9.78 23.00
N ALA A 182 -11.29 10.00 23.96
CA ALA A 182 -10.26 9.03 24.34
C ALA A 182 -10.80 7.67 24.81
N SER A 183 -12.02 7.62 25.28
CA SER A 183 -12.71 6.42 25.76
C SER A 183 -13.68 5.82 24.74
N SER A 184 -13.71 6.32 23.50
CA SER A 184 -14.62 5.84 22.46
C SER A 184 -14.42 4.36 22.14
N PRO A 185 -15.49 3.55 22.06
CA PRO A 185 -15.42 2.18 21.54
C PRO A 185 -14.85 2.09 20.12
N ALA A 186 -14.89 3.18 19.37
CA ALA A 186 -14.35 3.29 18.03
C ALA A 186 -12.84 2.94 17.93
N TRP A 187 -12.07 3.12 19.02
CA TRP A 187 -10.66 2.70 19.08
C TRP A 187 -10.48 1.18 19.04
N VAL A 188 -11.45 0.43 19.58
CA VAL A 188 -11.48 -1.05 19.43
C VAL A 188 -11.63 -1.42 17.96
N SER A 189 -12.51 -0.73 17.25
CA SER A 189 -12.73 -0.96 15.81
C SER A 189 -11.47 -0.67 14.99
N VAL A 190 -10.72 0.37 15.31
CA VAL A 190 -9.39 0.63 14.68
C VAL A 190 -8.44 -0.54 14.89
N LEU A 191 -8.31 -1.02 16.13
CA LEU A 191 -7.41 -2.15 16.43
C LEU A 191 -7.85 -3.44 15.72
N ARG A 192 -9.15 -3.71 15.65
CA ARG A 192 -9.70 -4.88 14.94
C ARG A 192 -9.46 -4.77 13.44
N ALA A 193 -9.76 -3.63 12.84
CA ALA A 193 -9.54 -3.39 11.41
C ALA A 193 -8.04 -3.50 11.02
N ALA A 194 -7.13 -3.10 11.90
CA ALA A 194 -5.70 -3.28 11.71
C ALA A 194 -5.20 -4.70 12.05
N GLY A 195 -6.06 -5.62 12.51
CA GLY A 195 -5.62 -6.93 13.04
C GLY A 195 -4.69 -6.82 14.26
N ALA A 196 -4.80 -5.71 14.99
CA ALA A 196 -3.90 -5.33 16.07
C ALA A 196 -4.44 -5.66 17.48
N HIS A 197 -5.73 -5.95 17.58
CA HIS A 197 -6.45 -6.01 18.84
C HIS A 197 -5.80 -6.92 19.89
N ASP A 198 -5.52 -8.16 19.56
CA ASP A 198 -4.97 -9.14 20.51
C ASP A 198 -3.53 -8.81 20.91
N THR A 199 -2.73 -8.31 19.96
CA THR A 199 -1.36 -7.90 20.22
C THR A 199 -1.33 -6.67 21.12
N TYR A 200 -2.20 -5.70 20.85
CA TYR A 200 -2.35 -4.52 21.70
C TYR A 200 -2.74 -4.88 23.14
N LEU A 201 -3.78 -5.73 23.32
CA LEU A 201 -4.23 -6.14 24.64
C LEU A 201 -3.13 -6.85 25.44
N ARG A 202 -2.31 -7.69 24.81
CA ARG A 202 -1.15 -8.33 25.45
C ARG A 202 -0.09 -7.32 25.85
N THR A 203 0.20 -6.34 24.99
CA THR A 203 1.24 -5.33 25.24
C THR A 203 0.82 -4.34 26.34
N HIS A 204 -0.45 -3.92 26.33
CA HIS A 204 -0.97 -2.89 27.23
C HIS A 204 -1.85 -3.42 28.38
N ARG A 205 -1.81 -4.74 28.64
CA ARG A 205 -2.52 -5.40 29.76
C ARG A 205 -4.02 -5.07 29.80
N GLY A 206 -4.66 -4.99 28.63
CA GLY A 206 -6.08 -4.77 28.51
C GLY A 206 -6.59 -3.32 28.70
N VAL A 207 -5.70 -2.36 28.91
CA VAL A 207 -6.11 -0.95 29.07
C VAL A 207 -6.29 -0.32 27.68
N LEU A 208 -7.56 -0.01 27.34
CA LEU A 208 -7.92 0.71 26.13
C LEU A 208 -7.94 2.22 26.41
N ASP A 209 -7.09 2.94 25.71
CA ASP A 209 -6.96 4.39 25.78
C ASP A 209 -6.51 4.92 24.42
N ALA A 210 -7.10 5.98 23.93
CA ALA A 210 -6.82 6.55 22.62
C ALA A 210 -5.34 6.86 22.39
N ASN A 211 -4.68 7.48 23.39
CA ASN A 211 -3.26 7.82 23.31
C ASN A 211 -2.42 6.56 23.06
N ARG A 212 -2.66 5.51 23.85
CA ARG A 212 -1.94 4.25 23.73
C ARG A 212 -2.24 3.51 22.43
N VAL A 213 -3.48 3.58 21.95
CA VAL A 213 -3.82 2.99 20.64
C VAL A 213 -3.10 3.72 19.52
N VAL A 214 -3.11 5.05 19.52
CA VAL A 214 -2.41 5.87 18.52
C VAL A 214 -0.89 5.64 18.61
N GLU A 215 -0.32 5.67 19.81
CA GLU A 215 1.11 5.38 20.01
C GLU A 215 1.47 3.99 19.50
N PHE A 216 0.68 2.96 19.81
CA PHE A 216 0.92 1.61 19.34
C PHE A 216 0.85 1.52 17.80
N MET A 217 -0.19 2.08 17.19
CA MET A 217 -0.36 2.04 15.74
C MET A 217 0.68 2.86 14.99
N LEU A 218 1.21 3.94 15.58
CA LEU A 218 2.21 4.77 14.93
C LEU A 218 3.64 4.36 15.26
N LEU A 219 3.94 4.01 16.52
CA LEU A 219 5.31 3.97 17.05
C LEU A 219 5.82 2.57 17.41
N ASP A 220 4.95 1.55 17.50
CA ASP A 220 5.39 0.21 17.88
C ASP A 220 6.41 -0.34 16.87
N ARG A 221 7.56 -0.79 17.40
CA ARG A 221 8.70 -1.24 16.58
C ARG A 221 8.62 -2.71 16.17
N LEU A 222 7.71 -3.46 16.76
CA LEU A 222 7.60 -4.91 16.57
C LEU A 222 6.32 -5.31 15.85
N PHE A 223 5.27 -4.47 15.93
CA PHE A 223 4.00 -4.78 15.31
C PHE A 223 4.05 -4.49 13.79
N PRO A 224 3.85 -5.51 12.93
CA PRO A 224 4.09 -5.37 11.48
C PRO A 224 3.19 -4.36 10.75
N ARG A 225 2.06 -3.96 11.36
CA ARG A 225 1.14 -2.96 10.79
C ARG A 225 1.22 -1.60 11.47
N SER A 226 2.20 -1.37 12.35
CA SER A 226 2.49 -0.02 12.81
C SER A 226 3.13 0.80 11.68
N ALA A 227 2.90 2.12 11.70
CA ALA A 227 3.50 3.02 10.72
C ALA A 227 5.04 2.98 10.80
N PHE A 228 5.60 2.99 12.01
CA PHE A 228 7.05 2.94 12.22
C PHE A 228 7.68 1.67 11.64
N TYR A 229 7.14 0.48 11.98
CA TYR A 229 7.65 -0.79 11.45
C TYR A 229 7.59 -0.83 9.92
N SER A 230 6.47 -0.39 9.35
CA SER A 230 6.27 -0.39 7.90
C SER A 230 7.21 0.59 7.19
N LEU A 231 7.43 1.80 7.74
CA LEU A 231 8.43 2.74 7.21
C LEU A 231 9.85 2.17 7.28
N GLN A 232 10.21 1.52 8.39
CA GLN A 232 11.51 0.87 8.54
C GLN A 232 11.70 -0.26 7.52
N LEU A 233 10.66 -1.07 7.27
CA LEU A 233 10.68 -2.12 6.27
C LEU A 233 10.84 -1.55 4.86
N ALA A 234 10.13 -0.46 4.53
CA ALA A 234 10.23 0.23 3.26
C ALA A 234 11.64 0.80 3.04
N GLU A 235 12.19 1.51 4.03
CA GLU A 235 13.55 2.06 3.99
C GLU A 235 14.59 0.94 3.79
N HIS A 236 14.51 -0.13 4.57
CA HIS A 236 15.42 -1.25 4.45
C HIS A 236 15.33 -1.95 3.08
N SER A 237 14.14 -2.09 2.53
CA SER A 237 13.93 -2.67 1.19
C SER A 237 14.57 -1.78 0.12
N LEU A 238 14.40 -0.46 0.22
CA LEU A 238 14.99 0.49 -0.71
C LEU A 238 16.52 0.56 -0.60
N ASP A 239 17.09 0.53 0.62
CA ASP A 239 18.55 0.52 0.84
C ASP A 239 19.23 -0.67 0.15
N ARG A 240 18.53 -1.79 0.03
CA ARG A 240 19.04 -2.99 -0.63
C ARG A 240 18.91 -2.94 -2.16
N LEU A 241 18.02 -2.11 -2.69
CA LEU A 241 17.89 -1.86 -4.14
C LEU A 241 18.97 -0.91 -4.67
N ILE A 242 19.50 -0.03 -3.81
CA ILE A 242 20.56 0.92 -4.16
C ILE A 242 21.90 0.18 -4.07
N ALA A 243 22.28 -0.49 -5.17
CA ALA A 243 23.45 -1.38 -5.18
C ALA A 243 24.82 -0.67 -5.29
N SER A 244 24.85 0.67 -5.46
CA SER A 244 26.10 1.41 -5.66
C SER A 244 26.39 2.40 -4.53
N PRO A 245 27.46 2.21 -3.75
CA PRO A 245 27.84 3.10 -2.66
C PRO A 245 28.18 4.53 -3.08
N GLY A 246 28.27 4.81 -4.39
CA GLY A 246 28.67 6.11 -4.95
C GLY A 246 27.50 7.05 -5.29
N GLU A 247 26.30 6.53 -5.50
CA GLU A 247 25.12 7.36 -5.83
C GLU A 247 24.41 7.87 -4.57
N ARG A 248 25.09 8.78 -3.86
CA ARG A 248 24.49 9.41 -2.67
C ARG A 248 23.53 10.56 -3.01
N VAL A 249 23.50 11.02 -4.25
CA VAL A 249 22.68 12.13 -4.73
C VAL A 249 22.11 11.78 -6.10
N GLY A 250 20.79 11.68 -6.20
CA GLY A 250 20.07 11.34 -7.43
C GLY A 250 18.61 11.05 -7.13
N PRO A 251 17.77 10.76 -8.13
CA PRO A 251 16.34 10.47 -7.95
C PRO A 251 16.08 9.34 -6.94
N GLY A 252 16.97 8.34 -6.83
CA GLY A 252 16.88 7.27 -5.84
C GLY A 252 17.16 7.69 -4.40
N ALA A 253 17.89 8.78 -4.24
CA ALA A 253 18.08 9.38 -2.95
C ALA A 253 16.80 10.07 -2.45
N GLU A 254 15.88 10.48 -3.34
CA GLU A 254 14.66 11.18 -2.93
C GLU A 254 13.68 10.27 -2.18
N ALA A 255 13.33 9.12 -2.72
CA ALA A 255 12.47 8.17 -2.02
C ALA A 255 13.07 7.76 -0.66
N ARG A 256 14.38 7.51 -0.61
CA ARG A 256 15.10 7.20 0.62
C ARG A 256 15.10 8.36 1.61
N ARG A 257 15.29 9.57 1.15
CA ARG A 257 15.26 10.78 1.99
C ARG A 257 13.89 10.99 2.62
N LEU A 258 12.83 10.80 1.84
CA LEU A 258 11.45 10.92 2.30
C LEU A 258 11.11 9.85 3.37
N LEU A 259 11.45 8.59 3.11
CA LEU A 259 11.22 7.49 4.07
C LEU A 259 12.02 7.68 5.35
N GLY A 260 13.32 7.98 5.23
CA GLY A 260 14.19 8.19 6.38
C GLY A 260 13.76 9.39 7.24
N ARG A 261 13.31 10.48 6.61
CA ARG A 261 12.74 11.62 7.32
C ARG A 261 11.47 11.23 8.08
N ALA A 262 10.50 10.61 7.42
CA ALA A 262 9.24 10.22 8.05
C ALA A 262 9.47 9.23 9.22
N ARG A 263 10.35 8.24 9.03
CA ARG A 263 10.72 7.30 10.09
C ARG A 263 11.38 8.03 11.27
N SER A 264 12.32 8.94 11.01
CA SER A 264 13.02 9.68 12.06
C SER A 264 12.08 10.62 12.83
N GLU A 265 11.12 11.25 12.15
CA GLU A 265 10.09 12.06 12.80
C GLU A 265 9.24 11.24 13.78
N LEU A 266 8.93 9.97 13.47
CA LEU A 266 8.26 9.07 14.41
C LEU A 266 9.20 8.55 15.50
N GLU A 267 10.46 8.29 15.18
CA GLU A 267 11.44 7.74 16.14
C GLU A 267 11.73 8.66 17.31
N PHE A 268 11.78 9.98 17.03
CA PHE A 268 12.15 10.98 18.02
C PHE A 268 10.96 11.75 18.61
N VAL A 269 9.73 11.34 18.31
CA VAL A 269 8.54 11.91 18.95
C VAL A 269 8.51 11.55 20.45
N ARG A 270 8.19 12.53 21.28
CA ARG A 270 8.04 12.26 22.72
C ARG A 270 6.75 11.47 22.97
N PRO A 271 6.81 10.39 23.78
CA PRO A 271 5.59 9.73 24.24
C PRO A 271 4.63 10.76 24.87
N GLY A 272 3.35 10.64 24.61
CA GLY A 272 2.31 11.60 25.04
C GLY A 272 2.14 12.84 24.16
N ALA A 273 3.15 13.24 23.38
CA ALA A 273 3.04 14.38 22.47
C ALA A 273 2.46 14.02 21.08
N VAL A 274 2.17 12.73 20.86
CA VAL A 274 1.69 12.23 19.56
C VAL A 274 0.32 12.82 19.22
N LEU A 275 -0.57 12.92 20.20
CA LEU A 275 -1.93 13.46 20.01
C LEU A 275 -1.98 14.98 19.86
N GLU A 276 -1.02 15.72 20.41
CA GLU A 276 -1.02 17.19 20.35
C GLU A 276 -0.95 17.71 18.90
N SER A 277 -0.36 16.91 17.99
CA SER A 277 -0.23 17.24 16.57
C SER A 277 -0.61 16.06 15.68
N LEU A 278 -1.60 15.28 16.08
CA LEU A 278 -1.94 14.01 15.39
C LEU A 278 -2.34 14.25 13.94
N GLU A 279 -3.32 15.11 13.69
CA GLU A 279 -3.86 15.34 12.34
C GLU A 279 -2.78 15.82 11.34
N PRO A 280 -2.02 16.89 11.62
CA PRO A 280 -0.97 17.33 10.68
C PRO A 280 0.13 16.27 10.51
N ARG A 281 0.43 15.47 11.52
CA ARG A 281 1.38 14.36 11.42
C ARG A 281 0.88 13.26 10.50
N LEU A 282 -0.37 12.85 10.66
CA LEU A 282 -1.00 11.84 9.80
C LEU A 282 -1.08 12.34 8.35
N ALA A 283 -1.49 13.58 8.13
CA ALA A 283 -1.51 14.19 6.80
C ALA A 283 -0.10 14.24 6.16
N GLY A 284 0.93 14.54 6.96
CA GLY A 284 2.34 14.50 6.52
C GLY A 284 2.80 13.11 6.10
N LEU A 285 2.45 12.07 6.86
CA LEU A 285 2.75 10.68 6.51
C LEU A 285 2.04 10.25 5.22
N GLN A 286 0.78 10.63 5.04
CA GLN A 286 0.04 10.34 3.82
C GLN A 286 0.66 11.04 2.60
N ALA A 287 1.06 12.30 2.73
CA ALA A 287 1.80 13.01 1.68
C ALA A 287 3.11 12.30 1.35
N THR A 288 3.86 11.87 2.37
CA THR A 288 5.11 11.11 2.19
C THR A 288 4.87 9.81 1.40
N CYS A 289 3.81 9.04 1.69
CA CYS A 289 3.50 7.81 0.95
C CYS A 289 3.27 8.08 -0.55
N ARG A 290 2.59 9.18 -0.89
CA ARG A 290 2.39 9.61 -2.27
C ARG A 290 3.69 10.02 -2.93
N GLU A 291 4.45 10.92 -2.31
CA GLU A 291 5.73 11.44 -2.82
C GLU A 291 6.77 10.33 -3.02
N VAL A 292 6.84 9.36 -2.12
CA VAL A 292 7.69 8.16 -2.26
C VAL A 292 7.27 7.36 -3.50
N GLY A 293 5.96 7.16 -3.71
CA GLY A 293 5.46 6.47 -4.90
C GLY A 293 5.87 7.18 -6.21
N GLU A 294 5.76 8.51 -6.26
CA GLU A 294 6.17 9.33 -7.40
C GLU A 294 7.69 9.26 -7.64
N ALA A 295 8.49 9.34 -6.58
CA ALA A 295 9.95 9.22 -6.66
C ALA A 295 10.39 7.84 -7.16
N LEU A 296 9.74 6.76 -6.68
CA LEU A 296 10.01 5.39 -7.15
C LEU A 296 9.63 5.22 -8.63
N ALA A 297 8.48 5.76 -9.04
CA ALA A 297 8.06 5.71 -10.44
C ALA A 297 9.03 6.47 -11.36
N ALA A 298 9.50 7.63 -10.92
CA ALA A 298 10.46 8.42 -11.69
C ALA A 298 11.81 7.70 -11.85
N GLN A 299 12.24 6.96 -10.84
CA GLN A 299 13.55 6.31 -10.83
C GLN A 299 13.56 4.93 -11.46
N TYR A 300 12.56 4.07 -11.14
CA TYR A 300 12.63 2.65 -11.45
C TYR A 300 11.64 2.20 -12.52
N PHE A 301 10.52 2.92 -12.73
CA PHE A 301 9.43 2.46 -13.56
C PHE A 301 9.39 3.13 -14.94
N ARG A 302 10.00 4.30 -15.08
CA ARG A 302 10.13 4.94 -16.40
C ARG A 302 11.20 4.21 -17.22
N PRO A 303 10.92 3.85 -18.50
CA PRO A 303 11.97 3.37 -19.37
C PRO A 303 13.03 4.45 -19.48
N THR A 304 14.31 4.09 -19.29
CA THR A 304 15.42 4.98 -19.55
C THR A 304 15.30 5.41 -21.01
N LEU A 305 15.06 6.69 -21.26
CA LEU A 305 15.09 7.24 -22.62
C LEU A 305 16.47 6.88 -23.18
N TRP A 306 16.49 6.32 -24.35
CA TRP A 306 17.68 6.00 -25.09
C TRP A 306 18.58 7.23 -25.11
N VAL A 307 19.83 7.07 -24.70
CA VAL A 307 20.86 8.09 -24.96
C VAL A 307 20.90 8.20 -26.48
N GLU A 308 20.48 9.34 -27.02
CA GLU A 308 20.76 9.68 -28.41
C GLU A 308 22.30 9.63 -28.53
N TRP A 309 22.79 8.66 -29.25
CA TRP A 309 24.13 8.66 -29.73
C TRP A 309 24.22 9.85 -30.70
N SER A 310 24.64 11.00 -30.25
CA SER A 310 25.06 12.05 -31.14
C SER A 310 26.27 11.49 -31.90
N ASP A 311 26.09 11.25 -33.16
CA ASP A 311 27.19 11.07 -34.14
C ASP A 311 27.98 12.35 -34.24
N ALA A 312 28.74 12.66 -33.20
CA ALA A 312 29.76 13.69 -33.24
C ALA A 312 31.07 13.03 -33.63
N GLY A 313 31.36 12.95 -34.91
CA GLY A 313 32.66 12.52 -35.32
C GLY A 313 32.78 11.91 -36.73
N HIS A 314 32.12 12.46 -37.74
CA HIS A 314 32.68 12.36 -39.08
C HIS A 314 33.46 13.64 -39.33
N GLY A 315 34.74 13.63 -38.91
CA GLY A 315 35.71 14.57 -39.37
C GLY A 315 35.86 14.49 -40.89
N GLU A 316 35.63 15.58 -41.55
CA GLU A 316 35.99 15.80 -42.95
C GLU A 316 37.46 15.36 -43.17
N LEU A 317 37.65 14.27 -43.90
CA LEU A 317 38.94 13.99 -44.51
C LEU A 317 39.08 14.96 -45.70
N GLY A 318 39.91 16.00 -45.51
CA GLY A 318 40.23 16.96 -46.55
C GLY A 318 40.71 16.28 -47.82
N SER A 319 40.07 16.67 -48.92
CA SER A 319 40.54 16.43 -50.26
C SER A 319 41.86 17.13 -50.46
N GLY A 320 42.96 16.35 -50.40
CA GLY A 320 44.26 16.84 -50.86
C GLY A 320 44.28 16.84 -52.39
N ASP A 321 44.41 18.02 -52.94
CA ASP A 321 44.70 18.26 -54.33
C ASP A 321 46.02 17.55 -54.74
N VAL A 322 45.91 16.65 -55.71
CA VAL A 322 47.09 16.10 -56.39
C VAL A 322 47.28 16.97 -57.65
N GLU A 323 48.26 17.86 -57.56
CA GLU A 323 48.79 18.56 -58.72
C GLU A 323 49.46 17.53 -59.67
N ASP A 324 49.01 17.54 -60.90
CA ASP A 324 49.68 16.98 -62.05
C ASP A 324 50.99 17.77 -62.28
N GLY A 325 52.10 17.10 -62.26
CA GLY A 325 53.43 17.64 -62.66
C GLY A 325 54.04 16.68 -63.69
N ASP A 326 54.06 17.19 -64.90
CA ASP A 326 54.78 16.64 -66.05
C ASP A 326 56.27 16.26 -65.74
N LEU A 327 56.67 15.11 -66.18
CA LEU A 327 57.79 14.78 -67.14
C LEU A 327 58.00 13.27 -67.13
#